data_9661dc96f9e7c1ba9b4a3fa293f8e01b
#
_entry.id   9661dc96f9e7c1ba9b4a3fa293f8e01b
#
_cell.length_a   1.000
_cell.length_b   1.000
_cell.length_c   1.000
_cell.angle_alpha   90.00
_cell.angle_beta   90.00
_cell.angle_gamma   90.00
#
_symmetry.space_group_name_H-M   'P 1'
#
loop_
_entity.id
_entity.type
_entity.pdbx_description
1 polymer ?
#
loop_
_entity_poly.entity_id
_entity_poly.type
_entity_poly.pdbx_seq_one_letter_code
_entity_poly.pdbx_strand_id
1 'polypeptide(L)'
;CIRDRYQADRTIEVTPTGSISLDIALGVGGVPKGRIIEIYGPESSGKTTVALHMVAEVQKRGGVAGFIDAEHALDPVYAKNIGVDIDNLYISQPDTGEQGLEITETMVRSGAIDIIIVDSVAALVPKAEIDGDMGDSHVGLQARLMSQALRKLTGVVSKFNCTVIFINQLREKVGVMFGNPETTTGGRALKFYSSIRLDVRRTETLKQAGEMIGNRTRIKVVKNKVAPPFKQAEFDIMFGKGISKYGDILDLAADADIIHKSGAWYAYNGEKIGQGRENSKKYLEDHPDIAETVEHAIRVHYGLLEEDAENANNDPKAEAQVSEE
;
A
#
# COMPACT_ATOMS: atom_id res chain seq x y z
N CYS A 1 28.38 -15.71 14.76
CA CYS A 1 26.95 -15.30 14.55
C CYS A 1 26.74 -13.84 14.13
N ILE A 2 27.67 -12.91 14.37
CA ILE A 2 27.55 -11.51 13.92
C ILE A 2 28.28 -11.29 12.59
N ARG A 3 29.37 -12.03 12.31
CA ARG A 3 30.12 -11.95 11.04
C ARG A 3 29.33 -12.43 9.83
N ASP A 4 28.49 -13.44 9.96
CA ASP A 4 27.69 -13.99 8.85
C ASP A 4 26.57 -13.03 8.39
N ARG A 5 26.23 -12.03 9.21
CA ARG A 5 25.23 -11.01 8.87
C ARG A 5 25.75 -9.88 7.97
N TYR A 6 27.07 -9.74 7.83
CA TYR A 6 27.69 -8.68 7.00
C TYR A 6 27.96 -9.11 5.56
N GLN A 7 27.87 -10.41 5.25
CA GLN A 7 28.16 -10.95 3.92
C GLN A 7 26.92 -11.51 3.17
N ALA A 8 25.74 -11.55 3.80
CA ALA A 8 24.52 -11.84 3.08
C ALA A 8 24.05 -10.54 2.41
N ASP A 9 24.01 -10.53 1.10
CA ASP A 9 23.28 -9.54 0.30
C ASP A 9 21.85 -9.49 0.84
N ARG A 10 21.54 -8.46 1.63
CA ARG A 10 20.24 -8.29 2.27
C ARG A 10 19.32 -7.57 1.30
N THR A 11 19.05 -8.15 0.16
CA THR A 11 17.89 -7.77 -0.63
C THR A 11 16.65 -8.06 0.19
N ILE A 12 15.98 -7.01 0.64
CA ILE A 12 14.70 -7.13 1.34
C ILE A 12 13.68 -7.59 0.31
N GLU A 13 13.14 -8.81 0.49
CA GLU A 13 12.04 -9.25 -0.34
C GLU A 13 10.81 -8.38 -0.11
N VAL A 14 10.27 -7.85 -1.19
CA VAL A 14 9.10 -6.97 -1.17
C VAL A 14 8.04 -7.44 -2.15
N THR A 15 6.80 -7.06 -1.88
CA THR A 15 5.70 -7.14 -2.84
C THR A 15 5.30 -5.73 -3.23
N PRO A 16 5.27 -5.37 -4.52
CA PRO A 16 4.76 -4.09 -4.98
C PRO A 16 3.34 -3.84 -4.49
N THR A 17 3.01 -2.56 -4.32
CA THR A 17 1.72 -2.17 -3.73
C THR A 17 0.59 -2.03 -4.74
N GLY A 18 0.91 -2.03 -6.05
CA GLY A 18 -0.02 -1.68 -7.12
C GLY A 18 -0.02 -0.19 -7.46
N SER A 19 0.71 0.64 -6.72
CA SER A 19 1.00 2.04 -7.01
C SER A 19 2.51 2.26 -7.03
N ILE A 20 3.04 2.77 -8.14
CA ILE A 20 4.48 3.02 -8.28
C ILE A 20 4.90 4.15 -7.33
N SER A 21 4.09 5.18 -7.19
CA SER A 21 4.38 6.28 -6.27
C SER A 21 4.48 5.81 -4.83
N LEU A 22 3.65 4.86 -4.41
CA LEU A 22 3.75 4.25 -3.08
C LEU A 22 4.98 3.35 -2.96
N ASP A 23 5.31 2.56 -3.98
CA ASP A 23 6.53 1.73 -4.03
C ASP A 23 7.79 2.60 -3.84
N ILE A 24 7.85 3.75 -4.51
CA ILE A 24 8.92 4.75 -4.37
C ILE A 24 8.95 5.35 -2.95
N ALA A 25 7.78 5.72 -2.41
CA ALA A 25 7.69 6.30 -1.07
C ALA A 25 8.13 5.33 0.03
N LEU A 26 7.92 4.03 -0.16
CA LEU A 26 8.39 2.96 0.72
C LEU A 26 9.91 2.76 0.66
N GLY A 27 10.57 3.20 -0.41
CA GLY A 27 12.01 3.23 -0.56
C GLY A 27 12.68 1.90 -0.91
N VAL A 28 11.92 0.79 -0.90
CA VAL A 28 12.40 -0.57 -1.21
C VAL A 28 11.58 -1.23 -2.32
N GLY A 29 10.71 -0.48 -2.99
CA GLY A 29 9.91 -0.95 -4.13
C GLY A 29 8.63 -1.71 -3.77
N GLY A 30 8.21 -1.68 -2.52
CA GLY A 30 6.97 -2.30 -2.07
C GLY A 30 6.92 -2.56 -0.58
N VAL A 31 5.97 -3.38 -0.15
CA VAL A 31 5.85 -3.81 1.25
C VAL A 31 6.79 -4.99 1.53
N PRO A 32 7.59 -4.93 2.62
CA PRO A 32 8.49 -6.01 2.96
C PRO A 32 7.73 -7.26 3.40
N LYS A 33 8.18 -8.42 2.93
CA LYS A 33 7.62 -9.70 3.37
C LYS A 33 7.98 -10.00 4.82
N GLY A 34 7.13 -10.76 5.49
CA GLY A 34 7.36 -11.21 6.86
C GLY A 34 7.32 -10.09 7.91
N ARG A 35 6.52 -9.05 7.68
CA ARG A 35 6.40 -7.88 8.56
C ARG A 35 4.95 -7.56 8.87
N ILE A 36 4.76 -6.87 10.00
CA ILE A 36 3.48 -6.26 10.37
C ILE A 36 3.45 -4.83 9.86
N ILE A 37 2.36 -4.49 9.16
CA ILE A 37 2.12 -3.18 8.57
C ILE A 37 0.79 -2.65 9.08
N GLU A 38 0.73 -1.37 9.42
CA GLU A 38 -0.51 -0.67 9.76
C GLU A 38 -0.85 0.33 8.66
N ILE A 39 -2.08 0.24 8.15
CA ILE A 39 -2.69 1.23 7.26
C ILE A 39 -3.81 1.89 8.02
N TYR A 40 -3.73 3.20 8.25
CA TYR A 40 -4.73 3.91 9.01
C TYR A 40 -5.13 5.24 8.36
N GLY A 41 -6.28 5.74 8.73
CA GLY A 41 -6.82 7.00 8.22
C GLY A 41 -8.30 7.15 8.55
N PRO A 42 -8.89 8.29 8.15
CA PRO A 42 -10.32 8.51 8.27
C PRO A 42 -11.15 7.47 7.53
N GLU A 43 -12.43 7.43 7.83
CA GLU A 43 -13.39 6.64 7.06
C GLU A 43 -13.40 7.08 5.59
N SER A 44 -13.62 6.13 4.69
CA SER A 44 -13.66 6.37 3.23
C SER A 44 -12.40 7.04 2.64
N SER A 45 -11.24 6.88 3.28
CA SER A 45 -9.97 7.41 2.78
C SER A 45 -9.28 6.53 1.74
N GLY A 46 -9.76 5.29 1.52
CA GLY A 46 -9.19 4.34 0.57
C GLY A 46 -8.27 3.27 1.17
N LYS A 47 -8.28 3.08 2.48
CA LYS A 47 -7.43 2.08 3.18
C LYS A 47 -7.61 0.66 2.65
N THR A 48 -8.87 0.20 2.59
CA THR A 48 -9.20 -1.14 2.09
C THR A 48 -8.84 -1.30 0.62
N THR A 49 -9.06 -0.28 -0.20
CA THR A 49 -8.65 -0.26 -1.62
C THR A 49 -7.15 -0.48 -1.78
N VAL A 50 -6.33 0.25 -1.03
CA VAL A 50 -4.87 0.09 -1.05
C VAL A 50 -4.46 -1.32 -0.65
N ALA A 51 -5.06 -1.87 0.41
CA ALA A 51 -4.81 -3.24 0.86
C ALA A 51 -5.22 -4.29 -0.19
N LEU A 52 -6.36 -4.11 -0.86
CA LEU A 52 -6.82 -5.01 -1.92
C LEU A 52 -5.88 -4.99 -3.15
N HIS A 53 -5.30 -3.85 -3.50
CA HIS A 53 -4.27 -3.79 -4.54
C HIS A 53 -3.03 -4.59 -4.16
N MET A 54 -2.61 -4.56 -2.90
CA MET A 54 -1.48 -5.37 -2.41
C MET A 54 -1.80 -6.87 -2.49
N VAL A 55 -3.04 -7.27 -2.18
CA VAL A 55 -3.52 -8.65 -2.36
C VAL A 55 -3.43 -9.06 -3.83
N ALA A 56 -3.94 -8.23 -4.75
CA ALA A 56 -3.89 -8.51 -6.17
C ALA A 56 -2.44 -8.67 -6.68
N GLU A 57 -1.51 -7.86 -6.21
CA GLU A 57 -0.09 -7.96 -6.58
C GLU A 57 0.57 -9.24 -6.06
N VAL A 58 0.22 -9.71 -4.86
CA VAL A 58 0.67 -11.02 -4.34
C VAL A 58 0.14 -12.16 -5.22
N GLN A 59 -1.15 -12.15 -5.54
CA GLN A 59 -1.79 -13.21 -6.36
C GLN A 59 -1.25 -13.24 -7.78
N LYS A 60 -0.97 -12.11 -8.42
CA LYS A 60 -0.33 -12.03 -9.75
C LYS A 60 1.04 -12.70 -9.79
N ARG A 61 1.74 -12.78 -8.66
CA ARG A 61 3.04 -13.44 -8.51
C ARG A 61 2.95 -14.88 -8.04
N GLY A 62 1.75 -15.46 -8.07
CA GLY A 62 1.49 -16.84 -7.64
C GLY A 62 1.44 -17.03 -6.13
N GLY A 63 1.42 -15.94 -5.36
CA GLY A 63 1.27 -15.97 -3.91
C GLY A 63 -0.18 -16.17 -3.47
N VAL A 64 -0.35 -16.52 -2.21
CA VAL A 64 -1.63 -16.82 -1.58
C VAL A 64 -1.98 -15.73 -0.57
N ALA A 65 -3.23 -15.28 -0.58
CA ALA A 65 -3.72 -14.21 0.28
C ALA A 65 -4.87 -14.67 1.18
N GLY A 66 -4.89 -14.13 2.40
CA GLY A 66 -5.99 -14.23 3.35
C GLY A 66 -6.60 -12.87 3.66
N PHE A 67 -7.87 -12.87 3.97
CA PHE A 67 -8.62 -11.65 4.33
C PHE A 67 -9.50 -11.93 5.55
N ILE A 68 -9.22 -11.25 6.65
CA ILE A 68 -10.02 -11.31 7.87
C ILE A 68 -10.98 -10.13 7.83
N ASP A 69 -12.22 -10.40 7.42
CA ASP A 69 -13.28 -9.38 7.26
C ASP A 69 -14.07 -9.22 8.55
N ALA A 70 -13.47 -8.55 9.53
CA ALA A 70 -14.10 -8.32 10.83
C ALA A 70 -15.25 -7.29 10.78
N GLU A 71 -15.29 -6.45 9.76
CA GLU A 71 -16.38 -5.49 9.53
C GLU A 71 -17.55 -6.09 8.75
N HIS A 72 -17.39 -7.29 8.17
CA HIS A 72 -18.38 -7.92 7.27
C HIS A 72 -18.76 -7.03 6.09
N ALA A 73 -17.80 -6.30 5.54
CA ALA A 73 -18.00 -5.25 4.56
C ALA A 73 -17.22 -5.43 3.25
N LEU A 74 -16.54 -6.56 3.06
CA LEU A 74 -15.82 -6.84 1.83
C LEU A 74 -16.80 -6.97 0.65
N ASP A 75 -16.65 -6.10 -0.35
CA ASP A 75 -17.38 -6.17 -1.61
C ASP A 75 -16.57 -7.02 -2.62
N PRO A 76 -17.03 -8.24 -2.96
CA PRO A 76 -16.31 -9.12 -3.86
C PRO A 76 -16.28 -8.60 -5.29
N VAL A 77 -17.28 -7.84 -5.73
CA VAL A 77 -17.32 -7.25 -7.07
C VAL A 77 -16.26 -6.16 -7.19
N TYR A 78 -16.16 -5.30 -6.18
CA TYR A 78 -15.14 -4.26 -6.14
C TYR A 78 -13.73 -4.85 -6.05
N ALA A 79 -13.52 -5.87 -5.20
CA ALA A 79 -12.24 -6.56 -5.10
C ALA A 79 -11.83 -7.18 -6.45
N LYS A 80 -12.76 -7.81 -7.17
CA LYS A 80 -12.52 -8.35 -8.51
C LYS A 80 -12.14 -7.27 -9.52
N ASN A 81 -12.81 -6.12 -9.47
CA ASN A 81 -12.50 -4.99 -10.36
C ASN A 81 -11.09 -4.42 -10.12
N ILE A 82 -10.59 -4.51 -8.89
CA ILE A 82 -9.20 -4.13 -8.54
C ILE A 82 -8.18 -5.15 -9.08
N GLY A 83 -8.61 -6.38 -9.36
CA GLY A 83 -7.77 -7.46 -9.85
C GLY A 83 -7.53 -8.58 -8.83
N VAL A 84 -8.27 -8.60 -7.74
CA VAL A 84 -8.22 -9.70 -6.76
C VAL A 84 -8.93 -10.93 -7.34
N ASP A 85 -8.25 -12.06 -7.29
CA ASP A 85 -8.84 -13.37 -7.54
C ASP A 85 -9.60 -13.82 -6.29
N ILE A 86 -10.90 -13.58 -6.29
CA ILE A 86 -11.79 -13.88 -5.16
C ILE A 86 -11.92 -15.39 -4.94
N ASP A 87 -11.87 -16.18 -6.00
CA ASP A 87 -12.05 -17.64 -5.90
C ASP A 87 -10.88 -18.31 -5.18
N ASN A 88 -9.70 -17.66 -5.21
CA ASN A 88 -8.48 -18.10 -4.54
C ASN A 88 -8.10 -17.23 -3.32
N LEU A 89 -9.04 -16.44 -2.80
CA LEU A 89 -8.85 -15.64 -1.59
C LEU A 89 -9.43 -16.38 -0.38
N TYR A 90 -8.62 -16.61 0.66
CA TYR A 90 -9.09 -17.19 1.92
C TYR A 90 -9.73 -16.10 2.76
N ILE A 91 -11.07 -16.13 2.87
CA ILE A 91 -11.85 -15.14 3.61
C ILE A 91 -12.35 -15.77 4.91
N SER A 92 -12.22 -15.02 6.02
CA SER A 92 -12.82 -15.35 7.30
C SER A 92 -13.54 -14.14 7.86
N GLN A 93 -14.73 -14.38 8.42
CA GLN A 93 -15.56 -13.37 9.09
C GLN A 93 -15.73 -13.78 10.57
N PRO A 94 -14.80 -13.37 11.44
CA PRO A 94 -14.82 -13.76 12.85
C PRO A 94 -15.93 -13.05 13.62
N ASP A 95 -16.45 -13.71 14.66
CA ASP A 95 -17.47 -13.15 15.55
C ASP A 95 -16.83 -12.31 16.68
N THR A 96 -15.59 -12.61 17.05
CA THR A 96 -14.87 -11.92 18.13
C THR A 96 -13.46 -11.52 17.72
N GLY A 97 -12.87 -10.56 18.43
CA GLY A 97 -11.49 -10.14 18.21
C GLY A 97 -10.48 -11.26 18.46
N GLU A 98 -10.71 -12.08 19.51
CA GLU A 98 -9.89 -13.25 19.80
C GLU A 98 -9.88 -14.24 18.64
N GLN A 99 -11.07 -14.57 18.12
CA GLN A 99 -11.20 -15.48 16.99
C GLN A 99 -10.49 -14.95 15.74
N GLY A 100 -10.68 -13.67 15.41
CA GLY A 100 -10.01 -13.05 14.26
C GLY A 100 -8.49 -13.09 14.34
N LEU A 101 -7.94 -12.85 15.51
CA LEU A 101 -6.48 -12.87 15.73
C LEU A 101 -5.92 -14.29 15.80
N GLU A 102 -6.66 -15.26 16.34
CA GLU A 102 -6.29 -16.68 16.34
C GLU A 102 -6.28 -17.26 14.92
N ILE A 103 -7.30 -16.93 14.11
CA ILE A 103 -7.33 -17.31 12.69
C ILE A 103 -6.15 -16.71 11.94
N THR A 104 -5.85 -15.44 12.17
CA THR A 104 -4.68 -14.77 11.59
C THR A 104 -3.39 -15.50 11.95
N GLU A 105 -3.17 -15.83 13.22
CA GLU A 105 -2.01 -16.58 13.68
C GLU A 105 -1.92 -17.96 13.02
N THR A 106 -3.05 -18.67 12.92
CA THR A 106 -3.13 -20.01 12.30
C THR A 106 -2.78 -19.94 10.81
N MET A 107 -3.31 -18.95 10.09
CA MET A 107 -2.99 -18.73 8.68
C MET A 107 -1.49 -18.44 8.48
N VAL A 108 -0.88 -17.60 9.32
CA VAL A 108 0.57 -17.34 9.27
C VAL A 108 1.38 -18.61 9.52
N ARG A 109 1.02 -19.38 10.55
CA ARG A 109 1.72 -20.63 10.93
C ARG A 109 1.60 -21.75 9.92
N SER A 110 0.59 -21.71 9.05
CA SER A 110 0.43 -22.67 7.97
C SER A 110 1.62 -22.66 7.00
N GLY A 111 2.32 -21.53 6.89
CA GLY A 111 3.40 -21.33 5.93
C GLY A 111 2.96 -21.25 4.47
N ALA A 112 1.64 -21.33 4.21
CA ALA A 112 1.07 -21.32 2.87
C ALA A 112 0.54 -19.96 2.42
N ILE A 113 0.44 -18.99 3.33
CA ILE A 113 -0.14 -17.65 3.06
C ILE A 113 0.99 -16.60 3.04
N ASP A 114 1.01 -15.79 1.99
CA ASP A 114 2.04 -14.75 1.80
C ASP A 114 1.64 -13.40 2.38
N ILE A 115 0.34 -13.08 2.34
CA ILE A 115 -0.22 -11.84 2.85
C ILE A 115 -1.58 -12.08 3.50
N ILE A 116 -1.81 -11.41 4.63
CA ILE A 116 -3.11 -11.42 5.32
C ILE A 116 -3.51 -9.96 5.58
N ILE A 117 -4.75 -9.63 5.21
CA ILE A 117 -5.37 -8.36 5.55
C ILE A 117 -6.31 -8.58 6.73
N VAL A 118 -6.22 -7.73 7.75
CA VAL A 118 -7.17 -7.69 8.88
C VAL A 118 -7.93 -6.36 8.79
N ASP A 119 -9.19 -6.43 8.38
CA ASP A 119 -10.03 -5.25 8.17
C ASP A 119 -11.26 -5.32 9.08
N SER A 120 -11.36 -4.57 10.12
CA SER A 120 -10.39 -3.61 10.65
C SER A 120 -10.13 -3.88 12.14
N VAL A 121 -9.07 -3.28 12.69
CA VAL A 121 -8.78 -3.37 14.13
C VAL A 121 -9.95 -2.88 14.98
N ALA A 122 -10.66 -1.85 14.54
CA ALA A 122 -11.82 -1.29 15.24
C ALA A 122 -12.95 -2.31 15.43
N ALA A 123 -13.09 -3.28 14.54
CA ALA A 123 -14.11 -4.32 14.57
C ALA A 123 -13.67 -5.60 15.33
N LEU A 124 -12.41 -5.65 15.78
CA LEU A 124 -11.91 -6.75 16.63
C LEU A 124 -12.36 -6.55 18.08
N VAL A 125 -13.65 -6.81 18.34
CA VAL A 125 -14.25 -6.62 19.66
C VAL A 125 -13.93 -7.83 20.54
N PRO A 126 -13.40 -7.62 21.76
CA PRO A 126 -13.17 -8.71 22.70
C PRO A 126 -14.46 -9.46 23.06
N LYS A 127 -14.37 -10.78 23.19
CA LYS A 127 -15.52 -11.63 23.54
C LYS A 127 -16.20 -11.17 24.83
N ALA A 128 -15.42 -10.81 25.85
CA ALA A 128 -15.95 -10.33 27.12
C ALA A 128 -16.79 -9.05 26.99
N GLU A 129 -16.51 -8.22 25.98
CA GLU A 129 -17.31 -7.03 25.68
C GLU A 129 -18.61 -7.40 24.95
N ILE A 130 -18.58 -8.41 24.08
CA ILE A 130 -19.76 -8.90 23.37
C ILE A 130 -20.74 -9.61 24.32
N ASP A 131 -20.21 -10.39 25.26
CA ASP A 131 -20.99 -11.15 26.24
C ASP A 131 -21.47 -10.30 27.42
N GLY A 132 -20.97 -9.08 27.59
CA GLY A 132 -21.33 -8.14 28.65
C GLY A 132 -22.69 -7.47 28.42
N ASP A 133 -23.25 -6.90 29.49
CA ASP A 133 -24.50 -6.15 29.41
C ASP A 133 -24.31 -4.75 28.78
N MET A 134 -25.37 -4.22 28.19
CA MET A 134 -25.36 -2.86 27.63
C MET A 134 -25.07 -1.84 28.74
N GLY A 135 -23.99 -1.08 28.57
CA GLY A 135 -23.54 -0.07 29.51
C GLY A 135 -22.37 -0.49 30.39
N ASP A 136 -21.96 -1.76 30.33
CA ASP A 136 -20.76 -2.21 31.02
C ASP A 136 -19.50 -1.53 30.50
N SER A 137 -18.57 -1.22 31.40
CA SER A 137 -17.31 -0.61 31.04
C SER A 137 -16.22 -1.65 30.77
N HIS A 138 -15.80 -1.74 29.52
CA HIS A 138 -14.75 -2.67 29.07
C HIS A 138 -13.44 -1.93 28.68
N VAL A 139 -13.10 -0.89 29.41
CA VAL A 139 -11.94 -0.03 29.10
C VAL A 139 -10.64 -0.84 29.01
N GLY A 140 -9.96 -0.71 27.86
CA GLY A 140 -8.64 -1.28 27.64
C GLY A 140 -8.59 -2.76 27.25
N LEU A 141 -9.72 -3.48 27.18
CA LEU A 141 -9.70 -4.89 26.80
C LEU A 141 -9.16 -5.08 25.38
N GLN A 142 -9.63 -4.30 24.41
CA GLN A 142 -9.14 -4.37 23.03
C GLN A 142 -7.64 -4.07 22.95
N ALA A 143 -7.14 -3.08 23.68
CA ALA A 143 -5.72 -2.75 23.70
C ALA A 143 -4.85 -3.89 24.28
N ARG A 144 -5.36 -4.59 25.30
CA ARG A 144 -4.69 -5.78 25.89
C ARG A 144 -4.67 -6.93 24.90
N LEU A 145 -5.80 -7.20 24.25
CA LEU A 145 -5.93 -8.23 23.22
C LEU A 145 -4.95 -7.98 22.07
N MET A 146 -4.91 -6.76 21.53
CA MET A 146 -3.97 -6.38 20.47
C MET A 146 -2.51 -6.51 20.93
N SER A 147 -2.16 -6.10 22.14
CA SER A 147 -0.81 -6.22 22.66
C SER A 147 -0.37 -7.68 22.81
N GLN A 148 -1.28 -8.55 23.23
CA GLN A 148 -1.02 -10.00 23.35
C GLN A 148 -0.83 -10.64 21.98
N ALA A 149 -1.73 -10.36 21.04
CA ALA A 149 -1.70 -10.91 19.69
C ALA A 149 -0.45 -10.47 18.93
N LEU A 150 -0.09 -9.18 18.97
CA LEU A 150 1.08 -8.65 18.26
C LEU A 150 2.41 -9.18 18.81
N ARG A 151 2.50 -9.45 20.12
CA ARG A 151 3.68 -10.14 20.69
C ARG A 151 3.87 -11.52 20.09
N LYS A 152 2.78 -12.28 19.89
CA LYS A 152 2.83 -13.60 19.24
C LYS A 152 3.13 -13.49 17.75
N LEU A 153 2.39 -12.61 17.03
CA LEU A 153 2.47 -12.48 15.59
C LEU A 153 3.85 -12.01 15.10
N THR A 154 4.49 -11.08 15.80
CA THR A 154 5.77 -10.52 15.36
C THR A 154 6.85 -11.58 15.11
N GLY A 155 6.93 -12.60 15.96
CA GLY A 155 7.89 -13.69 15.79
C GLY A 155 7.52 -14.64 14.66
N VAL A 156 6.23 -14.94 14.50
CA VAL A 156 5.77 -15.92 13.51
C VAL A 156 5.69 -15.36 12.10
N VAL A 157 5.32 -14.09 11.91
CA VAL A 157 5.28 -13.47 10.57
C VAL A 157 6.66 -13.45 9.92
N SER A 158 7.70 -13.13 10.67
CA SER A 158 9.08 -13.18 10.19
C SER A 158 9.54 -14.60 9.88
N LYS A 159 9.19 -15.59 10.74
CA LYS A 159 9.59 -16.98 10.56
C LYS A 159 8.97 -17.61 9.33
N PHE A 160 7.70 -17.32 9.06
CA PHE A 160 6.93 -17.88 7.95
C PHE A 160 6.88 -16.97 6.71
N ASN A 161 7.61 -15.86 6.73
CA ASN A 161 7.68 -14.89 5.63
C ASN A 161 6.31 -14.40 5.14
N CYS A 162 5.35 -14.28 6.05
CA CYS A 162 3.99 -13.83 5.80
C CYS A 162 3.83 -12.38 6.25
N THR A 163 3.32 -11.51 5.37
CA THR A 163 3.02 -10.12 5.70
C THR A 163 1.61 -10.01 6.27
N VAL A 164 1.45 -9.35 7.42
CA VAL A 164 0.13 -9.06 8.00
C VAL A 164 -0.11 -7.57 8.00
N ILE A 165 -1.19 -7.15 7.34
CA ILE A 165 -1.61 -5.75 7.22
C ILE A 165 -2.84 -5.53 8.08
N PHE A 166 -2.72 -4.66 9.07
CA PHE A 166 -3.82 -4.21 9.90
C PHE A 166 -4.37 -2.89 9.37
N ILE A 167 -5.63 -2.88 8.99
CA ILE A 167 -6.36 -1.65 8.67
C ILE A 167 -6.92 -1.08 9.96
N ASN A 168 -6.72 0.21 10.20
CA ASN A 168 -7.15 0.86 11.42
C ASN A 168 -7.88 2.17 11.12
N GLN A 169 -8.77 2.55 12.03
CA GLN A 169 -9.54 3.79 11.97
C GLN A 169 -8.93 4.84 12.89
N LEU A 170 -9.10 6.10 12.54
CA LEU A 170 -8.79 7.22 13.40
C LEU A 170 -9.97 7.54 14.32
N ARG A 171 -9.63 7.90 15.55
CA ARG A 171 -10.53 8.44 16.56
C ARG A 171 -9.96 9.75 17.08
N GLU A 172 -10.80 10.64 17.49
CA GLU A 172 -10.40 11.88 18.14
C GLU A 172 -10.47 11.72 19.65
N LYS A 173 -9.43 12.15 20.35
CA LYS A 173 -9.43 12.24 21.81
C LYS A 173 -10.16 13.50 22.22
N VAL A 174 -11.21 13.35 23.00
CA VAL A 174 -11.94 14.46 23.59
C VAL A 174 -11.06 15.16 24.62
N GLY A 175 -11.05 16.50 24.61
CA GLY A 175 -10.35 17.31 25.61
C GLY A 175 -8.86 17.58 25.37
N VAL A 176 -8.32 17.22 24.21
CA VAL A 176 -6.95 17.61 23.83
C VAL A 176 -6.94 19.03 23.29
N MET A 177 -6.52 19.99 24.12
CA MET A 177 -6.43 21.42 23.74
C MET A 177 -5.13 21.75 22.97
N PHE A 178 -4.07 20.95 23.12
CA PHE A 178 -2.76 21.13 22.48
C PHE A 178 -2.23 19.81 21.91
N GLY A 179 -1.63 19.85 20.73
CA GLY A 179 -1.08 18.68 20.04
C GLY A 179 -2.08 18.01 19.10
N ASN A 180 -1.75 16.81 18.61
CA ASN A 180 -2.61 16.06 17.70
C ASN A 180 -3.66 15.25 18.48
N PRO A 181 -4.97 15.55 18.36
CA PRO A 181 -6.02 14.78 19.02
C PRO A 181 -6.24 13.41 18.40
N GLU A 182 -5.80 13.18 17.16
CA GLU A 182 -6.03 11.94 16.46
C GLU A 182 -5.30 10.74 17.08
N THR A 183 -5.99 9.64 17.22
CA THR A 183 -5.44 8.37 17.71
C THR A 183 -6.05 7.21 16.94
N THR A 184 -5.32 6.10 16.85
CA THR A 184 -5.82 4.85 16.26
C THR A 184 -6.48 3.98 17.32
N THR A 185 -7.43 3.11 16.91
CA THR A 185 -8.07 2.12 17.80
C THR A 185 -7.11 1.00 18.18
N GLY A 186 -7.42 0.22 19.23
CA GLY A 186 -6.60 -0.91 19.65
C GLY A 186 -5.36 -0.56 20.46
N GLY A 187 -5.26 0.67 20.99
CA GLY A 187 -4.18 1.10 21.85
C GLY A 187 -2.88 1.44 21.10
N ARG A 188 -1.72 1.25 21.78
CA ARG A 188 -0.41 1.64 21.24
C ARG A 188 0.39 0.50 20.60
N ALA A 189 -0.09 -0.74 20.66
CA ALA A 189 0.68 -1.91 20.28
C ALA A 189 1.12 -1.87 18.82
N LEU A 190 0.23 -1.54 17.87
CA LEU A 190 0.56 -1.41 16.46
C LEU A 190 1.62 -0.34 16.18
N LYS A 191 1.63 0.76 16.93
CA LYS A 191 2.68 1.80 16.79
C LYS A 191 4.07 1.26 17.07
N PHE A 192 4.19 0.28 17.98
CA PHE A 192 5.47 -0.34 18.33
C PHE A 192 5.82 -1.52 17.42
N TYR A 193 4.88 -2.42 17.18
CA TYR A 193 5.14 -3.69 16.50
C TYR A 193 5.15 -3.58 14.98
N SER A 194 4.43 -2.63 14.38
CA SER A 194 4.48 -2.45 12.93
C SER A 194 5.85 -1.98 12.46
N SER A 195 6.29 -2.54 11.34
CA SER A 195 7.52 -2.12 10.64
C SER A 195 7.28 -0.91 9.75
N ILE A 196 6.08 -0.80 9.19
CA ILE A 196 5.63 0.31 8.35
C ILE A 196 4.27 0.78 8.86
N ARG A 197 4.06 2.09 8.86
CA ARG A 197 2.77 2.72 9.14
C ARG A 197 2.45 3.72 8.04
N LEU A 198 1.28 3.58 7.43
CA LEU A 198 0.79 4.39 6.34
C LEU A 198 -0.42 5.21 6.81
N ASP A 199 -0.32 6.53 6.74
CA ASP A 199 -1.43 7.46 6.97
C ASP A 199 -2.08 7.79 5.62
N VAL A 200 -3.32 7.35 5.44
CA VAL A 200 -4.08 7.47 4.18
C VAL A 200 -5.12 8.57 4.32
N ARG A 201 -5.04 9.59 3.47
CA ARG A 201 -5.94 10.74 3.48
C ARG A 201 -6.49 11.03 2.09
N ARG A 202 -7.78 11.28 2.00
CA ARG A 202 -8.39 11.91 0.82
C ARG A 202 -8.05 13.39 0.82
N THR A 203 -7.50 13.90 -0.30
CA THR A 203 -7.13 15.30 -0.46
C THR A 203 -8.13 16.07 -1.32
N GLU A 204 -8.66 15.43 -2.36
CA GLU A 204 -9.55 16.05 -3.32
C GLU A 204 -10.58 15.04 -3.83
N THR A 205 -11.76 15.52 -4.21
CA THR A 205 -12.76 14.72 -4.93
C THR A 205 -12.66 15.03 -6.42
N LEU A 206 -12.44 14.00 -7.22
CA LEU A 206 -12.34 14.09 -8.68
C LEU A 206 -13.72 14.11 -9.31
N LYS A 207 -13.92 15.07 -10.22
CA LYS A 207 -15.18 15.25 -10.93
C LYS A 207 -14.95 15.27 -12.43
N GLN A 208 -15.87 14.67 -13.17
CA GLN A 208 -15.94 14.74 -14.63
C GLN A 208 -17.37 15.04 -15.06
N ALA A 209 -17.57 16.08 -15.88
CA ALA A 209 -18.90 16.53 -16.31
C ALA A 209 -19.90 16.76 -15.15
N GLY A 210 -19.41 17.16 -13.97
CA GLY A 210 -20.22 17.39 -12.77
C GLY A 210 -20.45 16.18 -11.88
N GLU A 211 -20.15 14.97 -12.33
CA GLU A 211 -20.25 13.74 -11.57
C GLU A 211 -18.94 13.44 -10.81
N MET A 212 -19.07 12.90 -9.59
CA MET A 212 -17.93 12.44 -8.80
C MET A 212 -17.47 11.08 -9.32
N ILE A 213 -16.22 11.01 -9.79
CA ILE A 213 -15.65 9.80 -10.41
C ILE A 213 -14.58 9.12 -9.57
N GLY A 214 -14.06 9.79 -8.55
CA GLY A 214 -13.01 9.26 -7.71
C GLY A 214 -12.51 10.27 -6.70
N ASN A 215 -11.41 9.92 -6.03
CA ASN A 215 -10.74 10.76 -5.06
C ASN A 215 -9.23 10.79 -5.30
N ARG A 216 -8.61 11.95 -5.17
CA ARG A 216 -7.17 12.09 -5.00
C ARG A 216 -6.82 11.66 -3.58
N THR A 217 -5.87 10.75 -3.44
CA THR A 217 -5.48 10.16 -2.15
C THR A 217 -3.99 10.39 -1.92
N ARG A 218 -3.66 10.84 -0.72
CA ARG A 218 -2.28 10.98 -0.26
C ARG A 218 -1.99 9.94 0.82
N ILE A 219 -0.88 9.24 0.68
CA ILE A 219 -0.35 8.32 1.68
C ILE A 219 0.98 8.85 2.19
N LYS A 220 1.08 9.04 3.50
CA LYS A 220 2.33 9.40 4.18
C LYS A 220 2.89 8.18 4.89
N VAL A 221 4.15 7.86 4.63
CA VAL A 221 4.88 6.80 5.33
C VAL A 221 5.39 7.37 6.65
N VAL A 222 4.61 7.24 7.72
CA VAL A 222 4.91 7.86 9.03
C VAL A 222 5.88 7.07 9.88
N LYS A 223 6.04 5.78 9.57
CA LYS A 223 7.04 4.90 10.16
C LYS A 223 7.55 3.94 9.10
N ASN A 224 8.86 3.75 9.06
CA ASN A 224 9.50 2.81 8.15
C ASN A 224 10.78 2.27 8.80
N LYS A 225 10.87 0.94 8.97
CA LYS A 225 12.05 0.26 9.52
C LYS A 225 13.00 -0.26 8.44
N VAL A 226 12.65 -0.16 7.17
CA VAL A 226 13.42 -0.71 6.05
C VAL A 226 14.01 0.37 5.13
N ALA A 227 13.53 1.61 5.24
CA ALA A 227 14.02 2.77 4.50
C ALA A 227 13.73 4.06 5.29
N PRO A 228 14.25 5.24 4.88
CA PRO A 228 13.93 6.52 5.51
C PRO A 228 12.41 6.82 5.47
N PRO A 229 11.81 7.19 6.61
CA PRO A 229 10.38 7.50 6.70
C PRO A 229 10.04 8.89 6.17
N PHE A 230 8.75 9.25 6.25
CA PHE A 230 8.13 10.56 5.96
C PHE A 230 8.00 10.92 4.49
N LYS A 231 8.35 10.02 3.56
CA LYS A 231 8.00 10.18 2.15
C LYS A 231 6.48 10.07 1.96
N GLN A 232 6.01 10.65 0.87
CA GLN A 232 4.59 10.68 0.52
C GLN A 232 4.39 10.17 -0.90
N ALA A 233 3.22 9.56 -1.12
CA ALA A 233 2.71 9.19 -2.43
C ALA A 233 1.33 9.82 -2.62
N GLU A 234 1.03 10.26 -3.84
CA GLU A 234 -0.29 10.75 -4.22
C GLU A 234 -0.73 10.10 -5.51
N PHE A 235 -1.96 9.61 -5.53
CA PHE A 235 -2.55 8.99 -6.69
C PHE A 235 -4.08 9.09 -6.64
N ASP A 236 -4.72 8.80 -7.76
CA ASP A 236 -6.17 8.80 -7.87
C ASP A 236 -6.73 7.40 -7.58
N ILE A 237 -7.78 7.35 -6.76
CA ILE A 237 -8.62 6.16 -6.59
C ILE A 237 -9.93 6.43 -7.32
N MET A 238 -10.20 5.65 -8.38
CA MET A 238 -11.41 5.77 -9.18
C MET A 238 -12.51 4.89 -8.61
N PHE A 239 -13.73 5.40 -8.50
CA PHE A 239 -14.86 4.63 -7.98
C PHE A 239 -15.11 3.38 -8.83
N GLY A 240 -15.27 2.24 -8.16
CA GLY A 240 -15.49 0.95 -8.80
C GLY A 240 -14.29 0.33 -9.52
N LYS A 241 -13.15 1.04 -9.64
CA LYS A 241 -11.97 0.58 -10.40
C LYS A 241 -10.68 0.54 -9.58
N GLY A 242 -10.61 1.23 -8.44
CA GLY A 242 -9.42 1.33 -7.62
C GLY A 242 -8.38 2.35 -8.10
N ILE A 243 -7.12 2.10 -7.79
CA ILE A 243 -5.99 3.02 -8.10
C ILE A 243 -5.82 3.16 -9.62
N SER A 244 -5.74 4.42 -10.08
CA SER A 244 -5.47 4.74 -11.49
C SER A 244 -3.99 4.51 -11.82
N LYS A 245 -3.66 3.32 -12.34
CA LYS A 245 -2.29 2.96 -12.72
C LYS A 245 -1.67 3.95 -13.70
N TYR A 246 -2.37 4.26 -14.79
CA TYR A 246 -1.85 5.14 -15.83
C TYR A 246 -1.78 6.60 -15.38
N GLY A 247 -2.64 7.02 -14.45
CA GLY A 247 -2.53 8.33 -13.81
C GLY A 247 -1.28 8.43 -12.93
N ASP A 248 -0.97 7.40 -12.18
CA ASP A 248 0.23 7.31 -11.34
C ASP A 248 1.51 7.32 -12.19
N ILE A 249 1.56 6.53 -13.27
CA ILE A 249 2.66 6.52 -14.25
C ILE A 249 2.84 7.90 -14.88
N LEU A 250 1.77 8.52 -15.37
CA LEU A 250 1.85 9.82 -16.06
C LEU A 250 2.37 10.92 -15.13
N ASP A 251 1.85 11.00 -13.91
CA ASP A 251 2.26 12.01 -12.94
C ASP A 251 3.76 11.86 -12.59
N LEU A 252 4.21 10.65 -12.29
CA LEU A 252 5.62 10.37 -11.98
C LEU A 252 6.56 10.59 -13.18
N ALA A 253 6.14 10.19 -14.39
CA ALA A 253 6.91 10.40 -15.59
C ALA A 253 7.06 11.88 -15.94
N ALA A 254 6.03 12.68 -15.67
CA ALA A 254 6.08 14.12 -15.83
C ALA A 254 7.01 14.78 -14.79
N ASP A 255 6.95 14.34 -13.53
CA ASP A 255 7.82 14.85 -12.46
C ASP A 255 9.29 14.51 -12.70
N ALA A 256 9.59 13.35 -13.31
CA ALA A 256 10.93 12.91 -13.67
C ALA A 256 11.41 13.38 -15.05
N ASP A 257 10.59 14.19 -15.77
CA ASP A 257 10.82 14.63 -17.17
C ASP A 257 11.04 13.49 -18.18
N ILE A 258 10.59 12.29 -17.86
CA ILE A 258 10.52 11.13 -18.77
C ILE A 258 9.44 11.39 -19.83
N ILE A 259 8.28 11.91 -19.40
CA ILE A 259 7.26 12.49 -20.26
C ILE A 259 7.35 14.00 -20.08
N HIS A 260 7.68 14.69 -21.17
CA HIS A 260 7.82 16.15 -21.14
C HIS A 260 6.45 16.82 -21.11
N LYS A 261 6.23 17.70 -20.12
CA LYS A 261 5.00 18.50 -19.99
C LYS A 261 5.27 19.96 -20.33
N SER A 262 4.61 20.44 -21.38
CA SER A 262 4.66 21.84 -21.81
C SER A 262 3.24 22.44 -21.84
N GLY A 263 2.92 23.26 -20.86
CA GLY A 263 1.56 23.78 -20.67
C GLY A 263 0.55 22.66 -20.49
N ALA A 264 -0.43 22.57 -21.39
CA ALA A 264 -1.45 21.50 -21.38
C ALA A 264 -1.01 20.25 -22.15
N TRP A 265 0.13 20.27 -22.86
CA TRP A 265 0.58 19.17 -23.70
C TRP A 265 1.56 18.24 -22.98
N TYR A 266 1.41 16.96 -23.22
CA TYR A 266 2.34 15.92 -22.82
C TYR A 266 2.98 15.31 -24.06
N ALA A 267 4.28 15.06 -24.02
CA ALA A 267 5.07 14.49 -25.09
C ALA A 267 6.02 13.41 -24.60
N TYR A 268 6.17 12.34 -25.35
CA TYR A 268 7.12 11.25 -25.09
C TYR A 268 7.98 11.05 -26.35
N ASN A 269 9.30 11.00 -26.20
CA ASN A 269 10.27 10.89 -27.29
C ASN A 269 10.03 11.91 -28.44
N GLY A 270 9.62 13.14 -28.08
CA GLY A 270 9.34 14.22 -29.05
C GLY A 270 7.96 14.16 -29.70
N GLU A 271 7.19 13.11 -29.48
CA GLU A 271 5.82 12.95 -30.00
C GLU A 271 4.79 13.39 -28.97
N LYS A 272 3.78 14.13 -29.40
CA LYS A 272 2.66 14.53 -28.53
C LYS A 272 1.76 13.33 -28.25
N ILE A 273 1.59 13.00 -26.96
CA ILE A 273 0.75 11.87 -26.52
C ILE A 273 -0.65 12.31 -26.06
N GLY A 274 -0.84 13.60 -25.76
CA GLY A 274 -2.16 14.11 -25.40
C GLY A 274 -2.16 15.56 -24.96
N GLN A 275 -3.31 16.22 -25.12
CA GLN A 275 -3.60 17.50 -24.52
C GLN A 275 -4.43 17.29 -23.26
N GLY A 276 -3.89 17.71 -22.11
CA GLY A 276 -4.48 17.48 -20.81
C GLY A 276 -4.19 16.08 -20.25
N ARG A 277 -4.32 15.98 -18.91
CA ARG A 277 -3.97 14.77 -18.15
C ARG A 277 -4.82 13.55 -18.57
N GLU A 278 -6.12 13.72 -18.76
CA GLU A 278 -7.04 12.62 -19.08
C GLU A 278 -6.77 12.01 -20.47
N ASN A 279 -6.50 12.83 -21.49
CA ASN A 279 -6.16 12.33 -22.83
C ASN A 279 -4.80 11.60 -22.82
N SER A 280 -3.84 12.09 -22.04
CA SER A 280 -2.51 11.46 -21.93
C SER A 280 -2.57 10.15 -21.16
N LYS A 281 -3.43 10.05 -20.12
CA LYS A 281 -3.72 8.78 -19.43
C LYS A 281 -4.31 7.76 -20.40
N LYS A 282 -5.30 8.18 -21.19
CA LYS A 282 -5.93 7.30 -22.16
C LYS A 282 -4.94 6.84 -23.23
N TYR A 283 -4.03 7.70 -23.66
CA TYR A 283 -2.97 7.30 -24.58
C TYR A 283 -2.10 6.18 -24.00
N LEU A 284 -1.68 6.28 -22.74
CA LEU A 284 -0.91 5.23 -22.08
C LEU A 284 -1.73 3.94 -21.89
N GLU A 285 -3.03 4.04 -21.65
CA GLU A 285 -3.93 2.89 -21.56
C GLU A 285 -4.06 2.17 -22.90
N ASP A 286 -4.15 2.94 -24.00
CA ASP A 286 -4.26 2.41 -25.37
C ASP A 286 -2.91 1.89 -25.92
N HIS A 287 -1.77 2.25 -25.27
CA HIS A 287 -0.41 1.85 -25.65
C HIS A 287 0.34 1.23 -24.47
N PRO A 288 0.01 -0.01 -24.08
CA PRO A 288 0.58 -0.66 -22.91
C PRO A 288 2.09 -0.90 -23.01
N ASP A 289 2.64 -1.11 -24.19
CA ASP A 289 4.06 -1.21 -24.47
C ASP A 289 4.84 0.06 -24.10
N ILE A 290 4.30 1.23 -24.46
CA ILE A 290 4.85 2.53 -24.07
C ILE A 290 4.71 2.72 -22.56
N ALA A 291 3.56 2.37 -22.00
CA ALA A 291 3.34 2.48 -20.55
C ALA A 291 4.33 1.63 -19.74
N GLU A 292 4.62 0.40 -20.18
CA GLU A 292 5.60 -0.48 -19.55
C GLU A 292 7.03 0.08 -19.65
N THR A 293 7.41 0.64 -20.81
CA THR A 293 8.71 1.28 -21.01
C THR A 293 8.86 2.50 -20.10
N VAL A 294 7.83 3.33 -20.01
CA VAL A 294 7.80 4.51 -19.12
C VAL A 294 7.85 4.08 -17.65
N GLU A 295 7.08 3.04 -17.28
CA GLU A 295 7.11 2.49 -15.91
C GLU A 295 8.52 1.99 -15.53
N HIS A 296 9.19 1.27 -16.44
CA HIS A 296 10.57 0.82 -16.23
C HIS A 296 11.52 2.00 -16.03
N ALA A 297 11.44 3.01 -16.90
CA ALA A 297 12.27 4.22 -16.80
C ALA A 297 12.03 4.97 -15.47
N ILE A 298 10.79 5.04 -14.98
CA ILE A 298 10.47 5.61 -13.67
C ILE A 298 11.16 4.80 -12.56
N ARG A 299 11.08 3.47 -12.58
CA ARG A 299 11.68 2.61 -11.56
C ARG A 299 13.21 2.74 -11.52
N VAL A 300 13.85 2.85 -12.67
CA VAL A 300 15.28 3.13 -12.79
C VAL A 300 15.62 4.52 -12.24
N HIS A 301 14.89 5.56 -12.67
CA HIS A 301 15.11 6.94 -12.22
C HIS A 301 15.05 7.09 -10.69
N TYR A 302 14.14 6.39 -10.04
CA TYR A 302 14.00 6.41 -8.58
C TYR A 302 14.82 5.34 -7.84
N GLY A 303 15.70 4.60 -8.55
CA GLY A 303 16.60 3.62 -7.95
C GLY A 303 15.94 2.36 -7.43
N LEU A 304 14.77 1.98 -7.96
CA LEU A 304 14.08 0.73 -7.64
C LEU A 304 14.54 -0.43 -8.53
N LEU A 305 15.16 -0.13 -9.66
CA LEU A 305 15.81 -1.06 -10.59
C LEU A 305 17.19 -0.54 -10.96
N GLU A 306 18.11 -1.45 -11.27
CA GLU A 306 19.40 -1.10 -11.87
C GLU A 306 19.20 -0.72 -13.35
N GLU A 307 20.04 0.17 -13.88
CA GLU A 307 20.06 0.47 -15.31
C GLU A 307 20.50 -0.79 -16.08
N ASP A 308 19.72 -1.20 -17.07
CA ASP A 308 20.14 -2.26 -17.98
C ASP A 308 21.39 -1.81 -18.74
N ALA A 309 22.47 -2.57 -18.62
CA ALA A 309 23.77 -2.26 -19.25
C ALA A 309 23.70 -2.15 -20.80
N GLU A 310 22.60 -2.56 -21.41
CA GLU A 310 22.36 -2.46 -22.86
C GLU A 310 21.85 -1.08 -23.31
N ASN A 311 21.21 -0.28 -22.41
CA ASN A 311 20.70 1.05 -22.75
C ASN A 311 21.71 2.18 -22.52
N ALA A 312 22.82 1.95 -21.85
CA ALA A 312 23.87 2.94 -21.62
C ALA A 312 24.61 3.36 -22.91
N ASN A 313 24.47 2.63 -24.00
CA ASN A 313 25.11 2.93 -25.28
C ASN A 313 24.27 3.79 -26.24
N ASN A 314 23.04 4.17 -25.87
CA ASN A 314 22.15 4.97 -26.73
C ASN A 314 21.84 6.36 -26.15
N ASP A 315 22.70 6.96 -25.33
CA ASP A 315 22.54 8.34 -24.90
C ASP A 315 23.13 9.30 -25.95
N PRO A 316 22.32 10.04 -26.74
CA PRO A 316 22.83 10.97 -27.77
C PRO A 316 23.60 12.16 -27.18
N LYS A 317 23.71 12.29 -25.86
CA LYS A 317 24.50 13.32 -25.18
C LYS A 317 25.99 12.96 -24.97
N ALA A 318 26.37 11.69 -25.17
CA ALA A 318 27.76 11.25 -25.00
C ALA A 318 28.64 11.54 -26.23
N GLU A 319 28.07 11.77 -27.41
CA GLU A 319 28.83 12.04 -28.64
C GLU A 319 29.26 13.52 -28.84
N ALA A 320 28.77 14.43 -28.00
CA ALA A 320 29.10 15.87 -28.16
C ALA A 320 30.37 16.34 -27.43
N GLN A 321 31.07 15.47 -26.69
CA GLN A 321 32.25 15.86 -25.92
C GLN A 321 33.59 15.31 -26.46
N VAL A 322 33.63 14.64 -27.60
CA VAL A 322 34.86 14.04 -28.15
C VAL A 322 35.40 14.83 -29.40
N SER A 323 34.81 15.95 -29.75
CA SER A 323 35.25 16.73 -30.93
C SER A 323 35.89 18.09 -30.63
N GLU A 324 36.44 18.29 -29.40
CA GLU A 324 37.32 19.44 -29.10
C GLU A 324 38.51 18.97 -28.26
N GLU A 325 39.49 18.31 -28.91
CA GLU A 325 40.92 18.33 -28.57
C GLU A 325 41.76 18.18 -29.86
#